data_fff16109d28d68ea6aa8382021378391
#
_entry.id   fff16109d28d68ea6aa8382021378391
#
_cell.length_a   1.000
_cell.length_b   1.000
_cell.length_c   1.000
_cell.angle_alpha   90.00
_cell.angle_beta   90.00
_cell.angle_gamma   90.00
#
_symmetry.space_group_name_H-M   'P 1'
#
loop_
_entity.id
_entity.type
_entity.pdbx_description
1 polymer ?
#
loop_
_entity_poly.entity_id
_entity_poly.type
_entity_poly.pdbx_seq_one_letter_code
_entity_poly.pdbx_strand_id
1 'polypeptide(L)'
;MKNLILIRHAKSSWDSPSTDKKRPLCNRGVADAHLVSSYIGPFLPKKSIIWSSTAKRAKDTATIFLQNMTYPLESIIFNDELYTFDVNELSKIIKRCNNSYDCVIVFGHNEAITEFVNKFGDAFIENVSTSGFVSIDFDTDSWENINKGHTKKVVFPRDLKVK
;
A
#
# COMPACT_ATOMS: atom_id res chain seq x y z
N MET A 1 -9.26 14.91 9.78
CA MET A 1 -8.18 13.90 9.90
C MET A 1 -8.09 13.08 8.63
N LYS A 2 -6.90 12.92 8.09
CA LYS A 2 -6.64 12.10 6.91
C LYS A 2 -5.92 10.81 7.33
N ASN A 3 -6.33 9.68 6.77
CA ASN A 3 -5.67 8.40 7.00
C ASN A 3 -5.10 7.86 5.68
N LEU A 4 -3.81 7.58 5.67
CA LEU A 4 -3.12 7.00 4.52
C LEU A 4 -2.68 5.58 4.85
N ILE A 5 -3.04 4.66 3.98
CA ILE A 5 -2.63 3.27 4.08
C ILE A 5 -1.73 2.97 2.88
N LEU A 6 -0.51 2.54 3.17
CA LEU A 6 0.46 2.13 2.17
C LEU A 6 0.68 0.63 2.25
N ILE A 7 0.56 -0.05 1.12
CA ILE A 7 0.77 -1.49 1.03
C ILE A 7 1.79 -1.75 -0.07
N ARG A 8 2.92 -2.33 0.30
CA ARG A 8 3.91 -2.75 -0.69
C ARG A 8 3.42 -4.01 -1.39
N HIS A 9 3.60 -4.08 -2.71
CA HIS A 9 3.23 -5.28 -3.47
C HIS A 9 3.79 -6.55 -2.84
N ALA A 10 3.10 -7.66 -3.04
CA ALA A 10 3.53 -8.98 -2.56
C ALA A 10 4.78 -9.46 -3.31
N LYS A 11 5.41 -10.50 -2.77
CA LYS A 11 6.64 -11.04 -3.35
C LYS A 11 6.40 -11.52 -4.77
N SER A 12 7.22 -11.04 -5.69
CA SER A 12 7.13 -11.35 -7.12
C SER A 12 8.16 -12.39 -7.53
N SER A 13 7.88 -13.03 -8.67
CA SER A 13 8.74 -14.06 -9.25
C SER A 13 9.75 -13.47 -10.22
N TRP A 14 10.94 -14.02 -10.24
CA TRP A 14 11.99 -13.74 -11.22
C TRP A 14 12.18 -14.90 -12.20
N ASP A 15 11.36 -15.96 -12.09
CA ASP A 15 11.56 -17.22 -12.82
C ASP A 15 11.19 -17.13 -14.31
N SER A 16 10.44 -16.10 -14.69
CA SER A 16 9.93 -15.94 -16.04
C SER A 16 10.66 -14.79 -16.74
N PRO A 17 11.06 -14.93 -18.01
CA PRO A 17 11.65 -13.83 -18.77
C PRO A 17 10.58 -12.80 -19.11
N SER A 18 10.33 -11.88 -18.20
CA SER A 18 9.38 -10.79 -18.41
C SER A 18 10.03 -9.48 -18.04
N THR A 19 9.45 -8.38 -18.56
CA THR A 19 9.87 -7.05 -18.14
C THR A 19 9.51 -6.86 -16.66
N ASP A 20 10.17 -5.93 -16.00
CA ASP A 20 9.90 -5.64 -14.59
C ASP A 20 8.41 -5.38 -14.34
N LYS A 21 7.78 -4.59 -15.19
CA LYS A 21 6.35 -4.22 -15.05
C LYS A 21 5.42 -5.42 -15.14
N LYS A 22 5.80 -6.48 -15.85
CA LYS A 22 4.98 -7.66 -16.09
C LYS A 22 5.29 -8.84 -15.16
N ARG A 23 6.21 -8.68 -14.22
CA ARG A 23 6.55 -9.78 -13.29
C ARG A 23 5.36 -10.18 -12.43
N PRO A 24 4.99 -11.48 -12.41
CA PRO A 24 3.88 -11.96 -11.59
C PRO A 24 4.30 -12.16 -10.15
N LEU A 25 3.33 -12.40 -9.27
CA LEU A 25 3.59 -12.84 -7.91
C LEU A 25 4.10 -14.29 -7.90
N CYS A 26 4.97 -14.62 -6.94
CA CYS A 26 5.32 -16.01 -6.65
C CYS A 26 4.28 -16.60 -5.68
N ASN A 27 4.34 -17.93 -5.47
CA ASN A 27 3.39 -18.62 -4.59
C ASN A 27 3.41 -18.09 -3.16
N ARG A 28 4.59 -17.81 -2.61
CA ARG A 28 4.73 -17.22 -1.28
C ARG A 28 4.12 -15.81 -1.23
N GLY A 29 4.28 -15.03 -2.30
CA GLY A 29 3.68 -13.70 -2.39
C GLY A 29 2.16 -13.76 -2.32
N VAL A 30 1.55 -14.67 -3.06
CA VAL A 30 0.09 -14.88 -3.03
C VAL A 30 -0.36 -15.24 -1.62
N ALA A 31 0.32 -16.20 -0.97
CA ALA A 31 -0.03 -16.64 0.38
C ALA A 31 0.11 -15.50 1.40
N ASP A 32 1.18 -14.73 1.33
CA ASP A 32 1.41 -13.59 2.23
C ASP A 32 0.37 -12.49 2.03
N ALA A 33 -0.03 -12.22 0.78
CA ALA A 33 -1.06 -11.24 0.49
C ALA A 33 -2.42 -11.65 1.10
N HIS A 34 -2.79 -12.91 0.99
CA HIS A 34 -4.00 -13.43 1.63
C HIS A 34 -3.91 -13.34 3.15
N LEU A 35 -2.76 -13.68 3.72
CA LEU A 35 -2.55 -13.65 5.17
C LEU A 35 -2.74 -12.23 5.74
N VAL A 36 -2.06 -11.26 5.16
CA VAL A 36 -2.14 -9.87 5.64
C VAL A 36 -3.52 -9.28 5.39
N SER A 37 -4.07 -9.44 4.19
CA SER A 37 -5.37 -8.86 3.85
C SER A 37 -6.51 -9.43 4.70
N SER A 38 -6.46 -10.71 5.01
CA SER A 38 -7.47 -11.33 5.89
C SER A 38 -7.39 -10.77 7.31
N TYR A 39 -6.19 -10.50 7.80
CA TYR A 39 -6.00 -9.97 9.14
C TYR A 39 -6.44 -8.51 9.25
N ILE A 40 -6.07 -7.66 8.28
CA ILE A 40 -6.34 -6.22 8.36
C ILE A 40 -7.76 -5.84 7.99
N GLY A 41 -8.47 -6.68 7.24
CA GLY A 41 -9.80 -6.37 6.74
C GLY A 41 -10.74 -5.74 7.76
N PRO A 42 -10.92 -6.33 8.97
CA PRO A 42 -11.79 -5.76 9.99
C PRO A 42 -11.36 -4.40 10.54
N PHE A 43 -10.11 -4.01 10.36
CA PHE A 43 -9.56 -2.76 10.89
C PHE A 43 -9.63 -1.59 9.90
N LEU A 44 -10.10 -1.83 8.68
CA LEU A 44 -10.09 -0.82 7.64
C LEU A 44 -11.30 0.09 7.73
N PRO A 45 -11.15 1.39 7.32
CA PRO A 45 -12.29 2.28 7.19
C PRO A 45 -13.27 1.73 6.16
N LYS A 46 -14.56 2.02 6.36
CA LYS A 46 -15.61 1.56 5.43
C LYS A 46 -15.59 2.30 4.10
N LYS A 47 -15.05 3.51 4.07
CA LYS A 47 -14.95 4.34 2.86
C LYS A 47 -13.51 4.73 2.64
N SER A 48 -12.95 4.28 1.52
CA SER A 48 -11.59 4.62 1.12
C SER A 48 -11.55 4.72 -0.38
N ILE A 49 -10.73 5.63 -0.90
CA ILE A 49 -10.34 5.57 -2.30
C ILE A 49 -9.13 4.63 -2.41
N ILE A 50 -9.12 3.79 -3.44
CA ILE A 50 -8.10 2.75 -3.57
C ILE A 50 -7.34 2.95 -4.86
N TRP A 51 -6.04 3.17 -4.72
CA TRP A 51 -5.12 3.39 -5.83
C TRP A 51 -4.11 2.26 -5.93
N SER A 52 -3.78 1.87 -7.14
CA SER A 52 -2.72 0.88 -7.39
C SER A 52 -1.84 1.29 -8.56
N SER A 53 -0.56 0.99 -8.40
CA SER A 53 0.38 0.99 -9.52
C SER A 53 -0.11 0.03 -10.62
N THR A 54 0.24 0.33 -11.85
CA THR A 54 -0.11 -0.51 -13.01
C THR A 54 0.83 -1.70 -13.21
N ALA A 55 1.89 -1.83 -12.42
CA ALA A 55 2.73 -3.02 -12.46
C ALA A 55 1.91 -4.25 -12.05
N LYS A 56 2.09 -5.36 -12.75
CA LYS A 56 1.31 -6.58 -12.53
C LYS A 56 1.35 -7.05 -11.07
N ARG A 57 2.52 -7.03 -10.43
CA ARG A 57 2.67 -7.45 -9.03
C ARG A 57 1.86 -6.59 -8.06
N ALA A 58 1.72 -5.29 -8.34
CA ALA A 58 0.89 -4.39 -7.53
C ALA A 58 -0.60 -4.62 -7.80
N LYS A 59 -0.99 -4.76 -9.07
CA LYS A 59 -2.38 -5.05 -9.45
C LYS A 59 -2.87 -6.36 -8.84
N ASP A 60 -2.04 -7.40 -8.90
CA ASP A 60 -2.40 -8.72 -8.36
C ASP A 60 -2.51 -8.67 -6.83
N THR A 61 -1.61 -7.94 -6.17
CA THR A 61 -1.69 -7.72 -4.72
C THR A 61 -2.97 -6.99 -4.35
N ALA A 62 -3.30 -5.91 -5.05
CA ALA A 62 -4.52 -5.14 -4.80
C ALA A 62 -5.76 -6.01 -4.97
N THR A 63 -5.80 -6.85 -6.00
CA THR A 63 -6.91 -7.77 -6.25
C THR A 63 -7.11 -8.74 -5.08
N ILE A 64 -6.02 -9.35 -4.59
CA ILE A 64 -6.09 -10.27 -3.45
C ILE A 64 -6.56 -9.55 -2.19
N PHE A 65 -6.02 -8.36 -1.93
CA PHE A 65 -6.41 -7.59 -0.75
C PHE A 65 -7.90 -7.24 -0.78
N LEU A 66 -8.42 -6.77 -1.91
CA LEU A 66 -9.81 -6.39 -2.00
C LEU A 66 -10.78 -7.57 -1.83
N GLN A 67 -10.39 -8.77 -2.28
CA GLN A 67 -11.18 -9.98 -2.04
C GLN A 67 -11.43 -10.23 -0.56
N ASN A 68 -10.48 -9.83 0.30
CA ASN A 68 -10.53 -10.08 1.75
C ASN A 68 -10.95 -8.84 2.54
N MET A 69 -11.26 -7.72 1.87
CA MET A 69 -11.53 -6.43 2.49
C MET A 69 -12.97 -5.96 2.32
N THR A 70 -13.82 -6.72 1.65
CA THR A 70 -15.21 -6.34 1.35
C THR A 70 -15.37 -5.09 0.47
N TYR A 71 -14.35 -4.77 -0.34
CA TYR A 71 -14.43 -3.74 -1.37
C TYR A 71 -14.66 -4.39 -2.74
N PRO A 72 -15.48 -3.80 -3.61
CA PRO A 72 -15.62 -4.33 -4.97
C PRO A 72 -14.33 -4.13 -5.76
N LEU A 73 -13.95 -5.12 -6.59
CA LEU A 73 -12.70 -5.06 -7.37
C LEU A 73 -12.66 -3.88 -8.32
N GLU A 74 -13.80 -3.49 -8.88
CA GLU A 74 -13.91 -2.34 -9.77
C GLU A 74 -13.64 -1.00 -9.09
N SER A 75 -13.54 -0.95 -7.75
CA SER A 75 -13.20 0.29 -7.04
C SER A 75 -11.72 0.65 -7.13
N ILE A 76 -10.87 -0.26 -7.60
CA ILE A 76 -9.43 0.04 -7.74
C ILE A 76 -9.21 1.01 -8.89
N ILE A 77 -8.52 2.12 -8.61
CA ILE A 77 -8.08 3.08 -9.61
C ILE A 77 -6.60 2.83 -9.90
N PHE A 78 -6.30 2.44 -11.14
CA PHE A 78 -4.92 2.19 -11.57
C PHE A 78 -4.29 3.47 -12.09
N ASN A 79 -3.07 3.75 -11.66
CA ASN A 79 -2.35 4.95 -12.05
C ASN A 79 -0.89 4.62 -12.36
N ASP A 80 -0.45 4.87 -13.59
CA ASP A 80 0.93 4.64 -14.03
C ASP A 80 1.94 5.43 -13.21
N GLU A 81 1.57 6.61 -12.71
CA GLU A 81 2.46 7.43 -11.89
C GLU A 81 2.84 6.74 -10.59
N LEU A 82 2.02 5.81 -10.10
CA LEU A 82 2.32 5.02 -8.89
C LEU A 82 3.36 3.92 -9.16
N TYR A 83 3.67 3.64 -10.41
CA TYR A 83 4.79 2.79 -10.75
C TYR A 83 6.07 3.62 -10.62
N THR A 84 6.43 3.88 -9.38
CA THR A 84 7.59 4.69 -9.02
C THR A 84 8.29 4.13 -7.80
N PHE A 85 9.59 4.38 -7.72
CA PHE A 85 10.46 3.98 -6.61
C PHE A 85 10.95 5.19 -5.84
N ASP A 86 10.53 6.39 -6.24
CA ASP A 86 10.96 7.66 -5.67
C ASP A 86 9.92 8.23 -4.71
N VAL A 87 10.35 8.53 -3.48
CA VAL A 87 9.49 9.07 -2.43
C VAL A 87 8.89 10.43 -2.80
N ASN A 88 9.62 11.27 -3.51
CA ASN A 88 9.12 12.59 -3.87
C ASN A 88 7.97 12.51 -4.89
N GLU A 89 8.07 11.58 -5.84
CA GLU A 89 6.99 11.34 -6.79
C GLU A 89 5.76 10.77 -6.08
N LEU A 90 5.95 9.79 -5.20
CA LEU A 90 4.85 9.22 -4.42
C LEU A 90 4.15 10.29 -3.58
N SER A 91 4.93 11.12 -2.91
CA SER A 91 4.40 12.21 -2.08
C SER A 91 3.56 13.18 -2.89
N LYS A 92 4.01 13.58 -4.09
CA LYS A 92 3.27 14.48 -4.97
C LYS A 92 1.92 13.90 -5.35
N ILE A 93 1.86 12.62 -5.68
CA ILE A 93 0.63 11.96 -6.08
C ILE A 93 -0.37 11.96 -4.91
N ILE A 94 0.08 11.58 -3.72
CA ILE A 94 -0.78 11.54 -2.52
C ILE A 94 -1.32 12.92 -2.19
N LYS A 95 -0.48 13.95 -2.28
CA LYS A 95 -0.88 15.34 -1.96
C LYS A 95 -1.91 15.90 -2.95
N ARG A 96 -2.07 15.31 -4.11
CA ARG A 96 -3.08 15.72 -5.10
C ARG A 96 -4.43 15.07 -4.89
N CYS A 97 -4.58 14.22 -3.88
CA CYS A 97 -5.85 13.56 -3.60
C CYS A 97 -6.94 14.58 -3.28
N ASN A 98 -8.16 14.30 -3.75
CA ASN A 98 -9.31 15.14 -3.43
C ASN A 98 -9.60 15.08 -1.93
N ASN A 99 -9.79 16.24 -1.31
CA ASN A 99 -10.01 16.34 0.13
C ASN A 99 -11.35 15.78 0.60
N SER A 100 -12.27 15.47 -0.32
CA SER A 100 -13.51 14.76 0.03
C SER A 100 -13.26 13.33 0.51
N TYR A 101 -12.09 12.77 0.21
CA TYR A 101 -11.69 11.45 0.70
C TYR A 101 -10.86 11.60 1.96
N ASP A 102 -11.28 10.94 3.03
CA ASP A 102 -10.55 10.95 4.31
C ASP A 102 -9.59 9.79 4.46
N CYS A 103 -9.72 8.77 3.63
CA CYS A 103 -8.81 7.62 3.62
C CYS A 103 -8.41 7.25 2.19
N VAL A 104 -7.11 7.06 1.99
CA VAL A 104 -6.54 6.58 0.72
C VAL A 104 -5.74 5.31 1.00
N ILE A 105 -5.97 4.28 0.21
CA ILE A 105 -5.19 3.04 0.23
C ILE A 105 -4.38 2.98 -1.05
N VAL A 106 -3.06 2.84 -0.92
CA VAL A 106 -2.13 2.83 -2.05
C VAL A 106 -1.35 1.53 -2.09
N PHE A 107 -1.42 0.84 -3.22
CA PHE A 107 -0.59 -0.32 -3.52
C PHE A 107 0.56 0.11 -4.42
N GLY A 108 1.78 0.01 -3.92
CA GLY A 108 2.94 0.54 -4.63
C GLY A 108 4.24 -0.22 -4.34
N HIS A 109 5.35 0.48 -4.45
CA HIS A 109 6.67 -0.10 -4.53
C HIS A 109 7.66 0.51 -3.53
N ASN A 110 8.72 -0.23 -3.22
CA ASN A 110 9.88 0.26 -2.52
C ASN A 110 10.93 0.77 -3.54
N GLU A 111 11.83 1.64 -3.17
CA GLU A 111 12.03 2.21 -1.81
C GLU A 111 11.07 3.35 -1.45
N ALA A 112 10.23 3.79 -2.40
CA ALA A 112 9.31 4.92 -2.19
C ALA A 112 8.47 4.76 -0.92
N ILE A 113 7.89 3.57 -0.71
CA ILE A 113 7.04 3.31 0.46
C ILE A 113 7.83 3.39 1.77
N THR A 114 8.98 2.73 1.87
CA THR A 114 9.78 2.76 3.10
C THR A 114 10.25 4.18 3.42
N GLU A 115 10.73 4.90 2.41
CA GLU A 115 11.16 6.29 2.62
C GLU A 115 9.99 7.19 3.00
N PHE A 116 8.81 6.96 2.44
CA PHE A 116 7.62 7.74 2.77
C PHE A 116 7.21 7.54 4.24
N VAL A 117 7.12 6.29 4.70
CA VAL A 117 6.68 6.02 6.07
C VAL A 117 7.66 6.57 7.11
N ASN A 118 8.96 6.64 6.78
CA ASN A 118 9.96 7.23 7.67
C ASN A 118 9.95 8.75 7.63
N LYS A 119 9.61 9.34 6.48
CA LYS A 119 9.55 10.79 6.33
C LYS A 119 8.29 11.39 6.96
N PHE A 120 7.15 10.73 6.81
CA PHE A 120 5.85 11.27 7.21
C PHE A 120 5.26 10.64 8.46
N GLY A 121 5.69 9.44 8.83
CA GLY A 121 5.25 8.81 10.08
C GLY A 121 6.14 9.14 11.27
N ASP A 122 5.78 8.66 12.45
CA ASP A 122 6.51 8.92 13.70
C ASP A 122 7.14 7.66 14.30
N ALA A 123 7.15 6.55 13.57
CA ALA A 123 7.84 5.32 13.93
C ALA A 123 8.89 4.99 12.88
N PHE A 124 10.10 4.64 13.29
CA PHE A 124 11.14 4.22 12.35
C PHE A 124 10.89 2.79 11.88
N ILE A 125 10.88 2.59 10.56
CA ILE A 125 10.73 1.29 9.92
C ILE A 125 11.91 1.09 8.99
N GLU A 126 12.75 0.09 9.28
CA GLU A 126 13.93 -0.17 8.46
C GLU A 126 13.57 -0.53 7.03
N ASN A 127 12.57 -1.39 6.86
CA ASN A 127 12.10 -1.79 5.54
C ASN A 127 10.64 -2.28 5.64
N VAL A 128 9.78 -1.68 4.83
CA VAL A 128 8.43 -2.20 4.64
C VAL A 128 8.55 -3.44 3.77
N SER A 129 8.28 -4.61 4.34
CA SER A 129 8.39 -5.87 3.62
C SER A 129 7.33 -6.00 2.52
N THR A 130 7.53 -6.92 1.58
CA THR A 130 6.48 -7.26 0.60
C THR A 130 5.21 -7.68 1.34
N SER A 131 4.05 -7.29 0.82
CA SER A 131 2.73 -7.39 1.46
C SER A 131 2.63 -6.62 2.78
N GLY A 132 3.62 -5.81 3.12
CA GLY A 132 3.60 -5.00 4.33
C GLY A 132 2.56 -3.89 4.25
N PHE A 133 1.91 -3.65 5.37
CA PHE A 133 0.83 -2.68 5.54
C PHE A 133 1.26 -1.65 6.57
N VAL A 134 1.14 -0.37 6.23
CA VAL A 134 1.41 0.73 7.16
C VAL A 134 0.28 1.74 7.07
N SER A 135 -0.29 2.11 8.21
CA SER A 135 -1.33 3.13 8.32
C SER A 135 -0.80 4.35 9.07
N ILE A 136 -0.97 5.52 8.50
CA ILE A 136 -0.52 6.79 9.07
C ILE A 136 -1.70 7.75 9.15
N ASP A 137 -1.91 8.35 10.33
CA ASP A 137 -2.91 9.39 10.51
C ASP A 137 -2.26 10.76 10.44
N PHE A 138 -2.92 11.69 9.74
CA PHE A 138 -2.49 13.08 9.63
C PHE A 138 -3.58 14.00 10.19
N ASP A 139 -3.17 14.89 11.09
CA ASP A 139 -4.08 15.86 11.70
C ASP A 139 -4.24 17.07 10.78
N THR A 140 -4.95 16.86 9.70
CA THR A 140 -5.25 17.89 8.69
C THR A 140 -6.50 17.50 7.90
N ASP A 141 -7.18 18.48 7.33
CA ASP A 141 -8.31 18.27 6.43
C ASP A 141 -7.90 18.32 4.95
N SER A 142 -6.61 18.51 4.67
CA SER A 142 -6.11 18.69 3.31
C SER A 142 -4.93 17.78 3.03
N TRP A 143 -5.06 16.95 1.99
CA TRP A 143 -3.98 16.08 1.53
C TRP A 143 -2.73 16.88 1.10
N GLU A 144 -2.94 18.06 0.54
CA GLU A 144 -1.84 18.94 0.16
C GLU A 144 -0.96 19.33 1.34
N ASN A 145 -1.56 19.42 2.53
CA ASN A 145 -0.88 19.88 3.75
C ASN A 145 -0.39 18.76 4.66
N ILE A 146 -0.44 17.49 4.23
CA ILE A 146 0.13 16.43 5.05
C ILE A 146 1.62 16.68 5.28
N ASN A 147 2.07 16.41 6.50
CA ASN A 147 3.45 16.60 6.92
C ASN A 147 3.81 15.52 7.91
N LYS A 148 4.07 15.82 9.16
CA LYS A 148 4.32 14.79 10.16
C LYS A 148 3.01 14.19 10.66
N GLY A 149 2.87 12.88 10.48
CA GLY A 149 1.73 12.12 10.94
C GLY A 149 2.10 11.14 12.07
N HIS A 150 1.10 10.39 12.50
CA HIS A 150 1.25 9.33 13.49
C HIS A 150 1.14 7.97 12.83
N THR A 151 2.15 7.13 13.01
CA THR A 151 2.14 5.75 12.53
C THR A 151 1.20 4.95 13.41
N LYS A 152 0.00 4.69 12.91
CA LYS A 152 -1.10 4.09 13.66
C LYS A 152 -0.98 2.57 13.76
N LYS A 153 -0.60 1.92 12.66
CA LYS A 153 -0.55 0.45 12.58
C LYS A 153 0.47 0.00 11.56
N VAL A 154 1.22 -1.04 11.91
CA VAL A 154 2.18 -1.69 11.02
C VAL A 154 1.94 -3.19 11.08
N VAL A 155 1.75 -3.83 9.94
CA VAL A 155 1.55 -5.28 9.86
C VAL A 155 2.39 -5.84 8.72
N PHE A 156 3.27 -6.77 9.06
CA PHE A 156 4.07 -7.49 8.07
C PHE A 156 3.69 -8.97 8.09
N PRO A 157 3.88 -9.71 6.99
CA PRO A 157 3.57 -11.14 6.97
C PRO A 157 4.23 -11.93 8.11
N ARG A 158 5.49 -11.62 8.43
CA ARG A 158 6.23 -12.31 9.52
C ARG A 158 5.56 -12.16 10.88
N ASP A 159 4.83 -11.07 11.10
CA ASP A 159 4.15 -10.80 12.37
C ASP A 159 2.95 -11.72 12.58
N LEU A 160 2.43 -12.30 11.51
CA LEU A 160 1.22 -13.11 11.49
C LEU A 160 1.49 -14.60 11.37
N LYS A 161 2.72 -15.00 11.07
CA LYS A 161 3.07 -16.40 10.92
C LYS A 161 3.28 -17.06 12.27
N VAL A 162 2.65 -18.22 12.44
CA VAL A 162 2.83 -19.05 13.65
C VAL A 162 4.20 -19.72 13.56
N LYS A 163 4.95 -19.69 14.65
CA LYS A 163 6.25 -20.34 14.75
C LYS A 163 6.11 -21.77 15.25
#